data_70124b82e756cee2f6d52d1180c43fba
#
_entry.id   70124b82e756cee2f6d52d1180c43fba
#
_cell.length_a   1.000
_cell.length_b   1.000
_cell.length_c   1.000
_cell.angle_alpha   90.00
_cell.angle_beta   90.00
_cell.angle_gamma   90.00
#
_symmetry.space_group_name_H-M   'P 1'
#
loop_
_entity.id
_entity.type
_entity.pdbx_description
1 polymer ?
#
loop_
_entity_poly.entity_id
_entity_poly.type
_entity_poly.pdbx_seq_one_letter_code
_entity_poly.pdbx_strand_id
1 'polypeptide(L)'
;MAQLIEIKRVAVSPQHFTARVRIANGGLLTTDEDLIGTTHVYNLLPEIINHACLGDAGETFKEAMGATEVAHLLEHVTIELIARTGLAGDISCGRTWEVTGEPRTYDVQLSCPDDVLVASALSSAAWILQWAYAGAVDPKPDVEAIVSGIRELVEHAEEIAGREAAEDAAAKEAAEPEGVADQEGDCADTASTENEEA
;
A
#
# COMPACT_ATOMS: atom_id res chain seq x y z
N MET A 1 -6.58 13.15 23.16
CA MET A 1 -7.86 12.85 22.48
C MET A 1 -7.89 11.39 22.10
N ALA A 2 -9.04 10.73 22.13
CA ALA A 2 -9.14 9.34 21.67
C ALA A 2 -8.89 9.27 20.16
N GLN A 3 -8.24 8.21 19.71
CA GLN A 3 -7.97 7.97 18.30
C GLN A 3 -9.28 7.64 17.58
N LEU A 4 -9.59 8.29 16.47
CA LEU A 4 -10.84 8.06 15.70
C LEU A 4 -10.78 6.73 14.96
N ILE A 5 -9.67 6.46 14.28
CA ILE A 5 -9.47 5.29 13.42
C ILE A 5 -8.31 4.46 13.96
N GLU A 6 -8.57 3.20 14.25
CA GLU A 6 -7.54 2.23 14.66
C GLU A 6 -7.25 1.28 13.50
N ILE A 7 -6.03 1.24 12.99
CA ILE A 7 -5.60 0.23 12.02
C ILE A 7 -5.28 -1.05 12.80
N LYS A 8 -6.11 -2.07 12.65
CA LYS A 8 -6.02 -3.32 13.41
C LYS A 8 -5.11 -4.35 12.75
N ARG A 9 -5.09 -4.37 11.42
CA ARG A 9 -4.37 -5.36 10.63
C ARG A 9 -4.13 -4.81 9.24
N VAL A 10 -2.98 -5.17 8.68
CA VAL A 10 -2.66 -4.97 7.27
C VAL A 10 -2.34 -6.32 6.65
N ALA A 11 -2.82 -6.56 5.44
CA ALA A 11 -2.49 -7.70 4.60
C ALA A 11 -2.06 -7.19 3.22
N VAL A 12 -0.87 -7.57 2.79
CA VAL A 12 -0.30 -7.21 1.50
C VAL A 12 -0.30 -8.44 0.59
N SER A 13 -0.73 -8.26 -0.62
CA SER A 13 -0.68 -9.26 -1.70
C SER A 13 -0.10 -8.59 -2.96
N PRO A 14 0.29 -9.34 -4.00
CA PRO A 14 0.88 -8.76 -5.21
C PRO A 14 0.01 -7.72 -5.93
N GLN A 15 -1.31 -7.73 -5.67
CA GLN A 15 -2.27 -6.86 -6.36
C GLN A 15 -3.02 -5.92 -5.43
N HIS A 16 -3.05 -6.21 -4.13
CA HIS A 16 -3.89 -5.48 -3.18
C HIS A 16 -3.22 -5.30 -1.83
N PHE A 17 -3.41 -4.12 -1.28
CA PHE A 17 -3.17 -3.80 0.12
C PHE A 17 -4.54 -3.73 0.82
N THR A 18 -4.76 -4.51 1.86
CA THR A 18 -6.02 -4.50 2.62
C THR A 18 -5.73 -4.13 4.06
N ALA A 19 -6.33 -3.04 4.52
CA ALA A 19 -6.27 -2.60 5.91
C ALA A 19 -7.60 -2.88 6.60
N ARG A 20 -7.57 -3.62 7.71
CA ARG A 20 -8.68 -3.69 8.64
C ARG A 20 -8.63 -2.50 9.56
N VAL A 21 -9.62 -1.65 9.50
CA VAL A 21 -9.74 -0.45 10.33
C VAL A 21 -10.95 -0.54 11.24
N ARG A 22 -10.86 0.02 12.43
CA ARG A 22 -11.95 0.12 13.37
C ARG A 22 -12.18 1.57 13.75
N ILE A 23 -13.41 2.03 13.67
CA ILE A 23 -13.82 3.32 14.20
C ILE A 23 -14.00 3.19 15.71
N ALA A 24 -13.30 4.01 16.48
CA ALA A 24 -13.29 3.97 17.93
C ALA A 24 -14.71 4.13 18.53
N ASN A 25 -14.92 3.57 19.71
CA ASN A 25 -16.20 3.73 20.39
C ASN A 25 -16.47 5.21 20.70
N GLY A 26 -17.64 5.71 20.32
CA GLY A 26 -18.00 7.12 20.46
C GLY A 26 -17.48 8.04 19.35
N GLY A 27 -16.67 7.52 18.40
CA GLY A 27 -16.34 8.20 17.15
C GLY A 27 -17.52 8.12 16.16
N LEU A 28 -17.62 9.10 15.27
CA LEU A 28 -18.65 9.12 14.22
C LEU A 28 -18.41 7.96 13.22
N LEU A 29 -19.50 7.39 12.71
CA LEU A 29 -19.45 6.31 11.71
C LEU A 29 -19.59 6.85 10.30
N THR A 30 -20.38 7.92 10.14
CA THR A 30 -20.70 8.50 8.86
C THR A 30 -20.35 9.99 8.82
N THR A 31 -20.09 10.49 7.63
CA THR A 31 -19.64 11.87 7.40
C THR A 31 -20.70 12.92 7.69
N ASP A 32 -22.00 12.57 7.62
CA ASP A 32 -23.12 13.45 7.95
C ASP A 32 -23.28 13.71 9.46
N GLU A 33 -22.67 12.88 10.29
CA GLU A 33 -22.66 13.12 11.74
C GLU A 33 -21.82 14.37 12.13
N ASP A 34 -20.84 14.77 11.28
CA ASP A 34 -20.06 16.02 11.43
C ASP A 34 -19.70 16.60 10.06
N LEU A 35 -20.60 17.38 9.48
CA LEU A 35 -20.38 18.07 8.21
C LEU A 35 -19.29 19.13 8.26
N ILE A 36 -18.95 19.66 9.45
CA ILE A 36 -17.88 20.63 9.62
C ILE A 36 -16.54 19.90 9.45
N GLY A 37 -16.34 18.79 10.13
CA GLY A 37 -15.18 17.94 9.96
C GLY A 37 -15.01 17.46 8.51
N THR A 38 -16.09 17.02 7.89
CA THR A 38 -16.11 16.63 6.46
C THR A 38 -15.69 17.79 5.55
N THR A 39 -16.16 19.02 5.84
CA THR A 39 -15.76 20.22 5.10
C THR A 39 -14.28 20.56 5.28
N HIS A 40 -13.70 20.29 6.45
CA HIS A 40 -12.26 20.46 6.66
C HIS A 40 -11.45 19.52 5.78
N VAL A 41 -11.87 18.27 5.61
CA VAL A 41 -11.24 17.31 4.68
C VAL A 41 -11.32 17.81 3.24
N TYR A 42 -12.51 18.25 2.80
CA TYR A 42 -12.69 18.82 1.47
C TYR A 42 -11.78 20.02 1.19
N ASN A 43 -11.65 20.93 2.17
CA ASN A 43 -10.80 22.11 2.03
C ASN A 43 -9.30 21.80 1.98
N LEU A 44 -8.87 20.64 2.48
CA LEU A 44 -7.50 20.14 2.35
C LEU A 44 -7.26 19.45 1.00
N LEU A 45 -8.22 18.68 0.54
CA LEU A 45 -8.13 17.76 -0.60
C LEU A 45 -9.36 17.92 -1.52
N PRO A 46 -9.52 19.09 -2.20
CA PRO A 46 -10.73 19.39 -2.96
C PRO A 46 -10.94 18.45 -4.16
N GLU A 47 -9.88 17.86 -4.70
CA GLU A 47 -9.97 16.97 -5.86
C GLU A 47 -10.60 15.60 -5.54
N ILE A 48 -10.70 15.25 -4.27
CA ILE A 48 -11.30 13.97 -3.81
C ILE A 48 -12.72 13.77 -4.34
N ILE A 49 -13.47 14.85 -4.54
CA ILE A 49 -14.85 14.79 -5.07
C ILE A 49 -14.95 14.32 -6.53
N ASN A 50 -13.84 14.39 -7.26
CA ASN A 50 -13.74 13.98 -8.66
C ASN A 50 -13.38 12.50 -8.82
N HIS A 51 -13.06 11.81 -7.72
CA HIS A 51 -12.78 10.38 -7.78
C HIS A 51 -14.00 9.60 -8.23
N ALA A 52 -13.80 8.63 -9.12
CA ALA A 52 -14.84 7.68 -9.45
C ALA A 52 -15.24 6.90 -8.19
N CYS A 53 -16.53 6.79 -7.95
CA CYS A 53 -17.11 6.05 -6.85
C CYS A 53 -18.14 5.08 -7.40
N LEU A 54 -17.89 3.77 -7.24
CA LEU A 54 -18.78 2.72 -7.76
C LEU A 54 -19.87 2.30 -6.77
N GLY A 55 -20.11 3.13 -5.75
CA GLY A 55 -21.17 2.93 -4.77
C GLY A 55 -22.56 3.35 -5.28
N ASP A 56 -23.58 3.13 -4.47
CA ASP A 56 -24.99 3.37 -4.82
C ASP A 56 -25.37 4.87 -4.91
N ALA A 57 -24.50 5.78 -4.44
CA ALA A 57 -24.80 7.21 -4.33
C ALA A 57 -24.63 7.99 -5.65
N GLY A 58 -23.84 7.50 -6.60
CA GLY A 58 -23.54 8.18 -7.86
C GLY A 58 -22.23 7.72 -8.52
N GLU A 59 -21.84 8.41 -9.59
CA GLU A 59 -20.65 8.06 -10.37
C GLU A 59 -19.35 8.65 -9.79
N THR A 60 -19.47 9.70 -8.97
CA THR A 60 -18.32 10.36 -8.34
C THR A 60 -18.48 10.45 -6.83
N PHE A 61 -17.36 10.58 -6.12
CA PHE A 61 -17.37 10.70 -4.67
C PHE A 61 -18.08 11.96 -4.17
N LYS A 62 -18.31 12.94 -5.05
CA LYS A 62 -19.09 14.14 -4.74
C LYS A 62 -20.50 13.81 -4.24
N GLU A 63 -21.15 12.82 -4.84
CA GLU A 63 -22.49 12.39 -4.45
C GLU A 63 -22.50 11.63 -3.13
N ALA A 64 -21.43 10.95 -2.79
CA ALA A 64 -21.32 10.13 -1.58
C ALA A 64 -20.76 10.89 -0.37
N MET A 65 -19.83 11.84 -0.58
CA MET A 65 -19.00 12.44 0.47
C MET A 65 -19.79 13.05 1.64
N GLY A 66 -21.00 13.55 1.39
CA GLY A 66 -21.86 14.20 2.40
C GLY A 66 -22.56 13.23 3.34
N ALA A 67 -22.68 11.95 2.98
CA ALA A 67 -23.38 10.92 3.78
C ALA A 67 -22.81 9.53 3.43
N THR A 68 -21.60 9.22 3.88
CA THR A 68 -20.95 7.94 3.68
C THR A 68 -20.19 7.52 4.93
N GLU A 69 -19.73 6.27 4.98
CA GLU A 69 -18.90 5.79 6.09
C GLU A 69 -17.55 6.53 6.14
N VAL A 70 -17.09 6.84 7.35
CA VAL A 70 -15.76 7.44 7.57
C VAL A 70 -14.64 6.54 7.04
N ALA A 71 -14.84 5.23 7.05
CA ALA A 71 -13.91 4.28 6.44
C ALA A 71 -13.83 4.41 4.91
N HIS A 72 -14.95 4.72 4.23
CA HIS A 72 -14.98 5.00 2.80
C HIS A 72 -14.32 6.37 2.49
N LEU A 73 -14.55 7.37 3.31
CA LEU A 73 -13.80 8.64 3.20
C LEU A 73 -12.29 8.42 3.39
N LEU A 74 -11.88 7.56 4.32
CA LEU A 74 -10.47 7.18 4.51
C LEU A 74 -9.87 6.59 3.23
N GLU A 75 -10.58 5.71 2.55
CA GLU A 75 -10.17 5.16 1.25
C GLU A 75 -9.86 6.27 0.24
N HIS A 76 -10.83 7.16 0.01
CA HIS A 76 -10.68 8.24 -0.96
C HIS A 76 -9.57 9.24 -0.60
N VAL A 77 -9.39 9.58 0.68
CA VAL A 77 -8.27 10.42 1.15
C VAL A 77 -6.94 9.72 0.91
N THR A 78 -6.87 8.41 1.14
CA THR A 78 -5.65 7.63 0.87
C THR A 78 -5.31 7.63 -0.61
N ILE A 79 -6.27 7.37 -1.49
CA ILE A 79 -6.10 7.39 -2.95
C ILE A 79 -5.62 8.77 -3.43
N GLU A 80 -6.19 9.85 -2.91
CA GLU A 80 -5.78 11.21 -3.26
C GLU A 80 -4.32 11.50 -2.88
N LEU A 81 -3.91 11.10 -1.67
CA LEU A 81 -2.51 11.27 -1.24
C LEU A 81 -1.56 10.48 -2.14
N ILE A 82 -1.90 9.24 -2.48
CA ILE A 82 -1.13 8.40 -3.38
C ILE A 82 -1.04 9.05 -4.78
N ALA A 83 -2.15 9.50 -5.34
CA ALA A 83 -2.19 10.16 -6.65
C ALA A 83 -1.28 11.40 -6.68
N ARG A 84 -1.28 12.20 -5.62
CA ARG A 84 -0.43 13.39 -5.50
C ARG A 84 1.07 13.08 -5.44
N THR A 85 1.47 11.88 -5.04
CA THR A 85 2.89 11.50 -5.10
C THR A 85 3.38 11.34 -6.53
N GLY A 86 2.52 10.99 -7.47
CA GLY A 86 2.90 10.67 -8.85
C GLY A 86 3.64 9.34 -9.01
N LEU A 87 3.78 8.54 -7.93
CA LEU A 87 4.54 7.29 -7.95
C LEU A 87 3.71 6.08 -8.37
N ALA A 88 2.40 6.16 -8.24
CA ALA A 88 1.53 4.99 -8.37
C ALA A 88 0.89 4.79 -9.75
N GLY A 89 1.21 5.63 -10.73
CA GLY A 89 0.50 5.59 -12.02
C GLY A 89 -1.00 5.81 -11.84
N ASP A 90 -1.81 5.14 -12.64
CA ASP A 90 -3.27 5.17 -12.52
C ASP A 90 -3.72 4.20 -11.43
N ILE A 91 -3.81 4.67 -10.18
CA ILE A 91 -4.53 3.92 -9.15
C ILE A 91 -6.02 4.03 -9.45
N SER A 92 -6.57 2.94 -9.92
CA SER A 92 -7.91 2.95 -10.49
C SER A 92 -9.00 2.56 -9.50
N CYS A 93 -8.72 1.89 -8.38
CA CYS A 93 -9.77 1.47 -7.47
C CYS A 93 -9.32 1.21 -6.03
N GLY A 94 -10.14 1.69 -5.11
CA GLY A 94 -10.26 1.20 -3.76
C GLY A 94 -11.61 0.51 -3.58
N ARG A 95 -11.77 -0.16 -2.48
CA ARG A 95 -13.03 -0.76 -2.04
C ARG A 95 -13.09 -0.85 -0.53
N THR A 96 -14.18 -0.36 0.03
CA THR A 96 -14.46 -0.42 1.47
C THR A 96 -15.71 -1.24 1.74
N TRP A 97 -15.68 -2.11 2.75
CA TRP A 97 -16.85 -2.87 3.20
C TRP A 97 -16.80 -3.14 4.71
N GLU A 98 -17.97 -3.27 5.32
CA GLU A 98 -18.10 -3.61 6.72
C GLU A 98 -17.74 -5.08 6.97
N VAL A 99 -17.03 -5.36 8.07
CA VAL A 99 -16.67 -6.72 8.47
C VAL A 99 -17.83 -7.38 9.21
N THR A 100 -18.38 -8.44 8.63
CA THR A 100 -19.52 -9.16 9.21
C THR A 100 -19.20 -9.66 10.62
N GLY A 101 -20.06 -9.29 11.58
CA GLY A 101 -19.92 -9.69 12.98
C GLY A 101 -18.95 -8.85 13.80
N GLU A 102 -18.27 -7.89 13.20
CA GLU A 102 -17.37 -6.95 13.89
C GLU A 102 -17.90 -5.52 13.75
N PRO A 103 -18.76 -5.03 14.65
CA PRO A 103 -19.33 -3.71 14.52
C PRO A 103 -18.27 -2.61 14.49
N ARG A 104 -18.50 -1.58 13.69
CA ARG A 104 -17.60 -0.43 13.48
C ARG A 104 -16.24 -0.80 12.85
N THR A 105 -16.16 -1.98 12.25
CA THR A 105 -14.92 -2.51 11.64
C THR A 105 -15.12 -2.67 10.15
N TYR A 106 -14.15 -2.19 9.39
CA TYR A 106 -14.19 -2.16 7.93
C TYR A 106 -12.89 -2.71 7.37
N ASP A 107 -12.97 -3.38 6.24
CA ASP A 107 -11.81 -3.68 5.40
C ASP A 107 -11.76 -2.64 4.28
N VAL A 108 -10.64 -1.92 4.19
CA VAL A 108 -10.30 -0.96 3.14
C VAL A 108 -9.24 -1.60 2.26
N GLN A 109 -9.60 -1.93 1.04
CA GLN A 109 -8.71 -2.53 0.05
C GLN A 109 -8.32 -1.48 -0.99
N LEU A 110 -7.03 -1.44 -1.33
CA LEU A 110 -6.44 -0.51 -2.28
C LEU A 110 -5.60 -1.28 -3.29
N SER A 111 -5.58 -0.86 -4.54
CA SER A 111 -4.58 -1.31 -5.51
C SER A 111 -3.20 -0.94 -5.00
N CYS A 112 -2.26 -1.87 -5.02
CA CYS A 112 -0.95 -1.68 -4.42
C CYS A 112 0.16 -1.88 -5.46
N PRO A 113 0.71 -0.81 -6.02
CA PRO A 113 1.98 -0.87 -6.74
C PRO A 113 3.18 -0.98 -5.79
N ASP A 114 3.06 -0.41 -4.59
CA ASP A 114 4.09 -0.37 -3.56
C ASP A 114 3.45 -0.31 -2.17
N ASP A 115 3.84 -1.22 -1.26
CA ASP A 115 3.24 -1.34 0.06
C ASP A 115 3.67 -0.21 1.03
N VAL A 116 4.87 0.33 0.88
CA VAL A 116 5.36 1.49 1.65
C VAL A 116 4.57 2.73 1.27
N LEU A 117 4.33 2.93 -0.04
CA LEU A 117 3.51 4.01 -0.57
C LEU A 117 2.10 3.97 0.01
N VAL A 118 1.44 2.82 -0.07
CA VAL A 118 0.05 2.68 0.39
C VAL A 118 -0.05 2.78 1.92
N ALA A 119 0.86 2.14 2.67
CA ALA A 119 0.85 2.18 4.13
C ALA A 119 1.08 3.60 4.67
N SER A 120 2.03 4.34 4.10
CA SER A 120 2.32 5.73 4.51
C SER A 120 1.19 6.68 4.17
N ALA A 121 0.58 6.54 2.98
CA ALA A 121 -0.59 7.32 2.59
C ALA A 121 -1.81 7.04 3.48
N LEU A 122 -2.11 5.76 3.78
CA LEU A 122 -3.20 5.36 4.67
C LEU A 122 -3.03 5.91 6.09
N SER A 123 -1.82 5.83 6.62
CA SER A 123 -1.50 6.36 7.95
C SER A 123 -1.67 7.88 8.00
N SER A 124 -1.23 8.58 6.95
CA SER A 124 -1.39 10.03 6.80
C SER A 124 -2.86 10.42 6.64
N ALA A 125 -3.62 9.66 5.87
CA ALA A 125 -5.06 9.86 5.69
C ALA A 125 -5.81 9.70 7.04
N ALA A 126 -5.49 8.65 7.81
CA ALA A 126 -6.08 8.46 9.14
C ALA A 126 -5.77 9.63 10.08
N TRP A 127 -4.55 10.19 10.01
CA TRP A 127 -4.18 11.37 10.78
C TRP A 127 -4.94 12.63 10.31
N ILE A 128 -5.11 12.86 9.00
CA ILE A 128 -5.91 13.98 8.46
C ILE A 128 -7.35 13.89 8.95
N LEU A 129 -7.98 12.71 8.89
CA LEU A 129 -9.33 12.52 9.39
C LEU A 129 -9.42 12.73 10.91
N GLN A 130 -8.44 12.24 11.66
CA GLN A 130 -8.34 12.51 13.10
C GLN A 130 -8.30 14.00 13.39
N TRP A 131 -7.49 14.77 12.65
CA TRP A 131 -7.42 16.22 12.80
C TRP A 131 -8.73 16.90 12.46
N ALA A 132 -9.35 16.55 11.32
CA ALA A 132 -10.58 17.16 10.84
C ALA A 132 -11.75 16.98 11.81
N TYR A 133 -11.94 15.78 12.31
CA TYR A 133 -13.04 15.42 13.21
C TYR A 133 -12.74 15.65 14.71
N ALA A 134 -11.52 16.07 15.03
CA ALA A 134 -11.17 16.50 16.38
C ALA A 134 -11.29 18.04 16.57
N GLY A 135 -11.96 18.73 15.63
CA GLY A 135 -12.20 20.15 15.67
C GLY A 135 -11.17 21.01 14.91
N ALA A 136 -10.35 20.39 14.07
CA ALA A 136 -9.40 21.05 13.16
C ALA A 136 -8.49 22.09 13.85
N VAL A 137 -7.96 21.74 15.03
CA VAL A 137 -7.07 22.60 15.81
C VAL A 137 -5.67 22.60 15.19
N ASP A 138 -4.95 23.71 15.34
CA ASP A 138 -3.57 23.84 14.88
C ASP A 138 -2.62 22.81 15.54
N PRO A 139 -1.62 22.33 14.79
CA PRO A 139 -1.29 22.71 13.43
C PRO A 139 -2.20 22.05 12.37
N LYS A 140 -2.59 22.85 11.37
CA LYS A 140 -3.30 22.33 10.19
C LYS A 140 -2.39 21.39 9.41
N PRO A 141 -2.88 20.24 8.89
CA PRO A 141 -2.11 19.37 8.01
C PRO A 141 -1.55 20.12 6.79
N ASP A 142 -0.25 19.99 6.57
CA ASP A 142 0.42 20.44 5.37
C ASP A 142 0.46 19.25 4.37
N VAL A 143 -0.48 19.25 3.42
CA VAL A 143 -0.64 18.16 2.46
C VAL A 143 0.60 18.00 1.58
N GLU A 144 1.24 19.11 1.18
CA GLU A 144 2.43 19.06 0.33
C GLU A 144 3.62 18.46 1.09
N ALA A 145 3.78 18.82 2.37
CA ALA A 145 4.81 18.21 3.22
C ALA A 145 4.55 16.72 3.45
N ILE A 146 3.28 16.31 3.64
CA ILE A 146 2.88 14.90 3.76
C ILE A 146 3.26 14.13 2.49
N VAL A 147 2.87 14.64 1.32
CA VAL A 147 3.15 14.02 0.02
C VAL A 147 4.66 13.92 -0.23
N SER A 148 5.43 14.96 0.11
CA SER A 148 6.90 14.92 0.02
C SER A 148 7.50 13.84 0.92
N GLY A 149 7.05 13.78 2.18
CA GLY A 149 7.52 12.75 3.12
C GLY A 149 7.18 11.33 2.70
N ILE A 150 6.03 11.12 2.05
CA ILE A 150 5.68 9.80 1.47
C ILE A 150 6.66 9.43 0.35
N ARG A 151 6.97 10.36 -0.57
CA ARG A 151 7.96 10.12 -1.64
C ARG A 151 9.33 9.75 -1.08
N GLU A 152 9.82 10.52 -0.11
CA GLU A 152 11.11 10.27 0.54
C GLU A 152 11.16 8.89 1.22
N LEU A 153 10.05 8.44 1.83
CA LEU A 153 9.95 7.12 2.43
C LEU A 153 10.03 6.00 1.40
N VAL A 154 9.34 6.14 0.27
CA VAL A 154 9.38 5.15 -0.82
C VAL A 154 10.76 5.08 -1.43
N GLU A 155 11.38 6.22 -1.79
CA GLU A 155 12.75 6.27 -2.33
C GLU A 155 13.75 5.61 -1.39
N HIS A 156 13.64 5.88 -0.10
CA HIS A 156 14.54 5.29 0.90
C HIS A 156 14.34 3.77 1.05
N ALA A 157 13.10 3.30 0.98
CA ALA A 157 12.80 1.87 1.02
C ALA A 157 13.36 1.13 -0.21
N GLU A 158 13.24 1.72 -1.40
CA GLU A 158 13.82 1.20 -2.64
C GLU A 158 15.36 1.13 -2.57
N GLU A 159 16.01 2.16 -2.02
CA GLU A 159 17.48 2.16 -1.82
C GLU A 159 17.92 1.04 -0.87
N ILE A 160 17.17 0.80 0.22
CA ILE A 160 17.48 -0.30 1.16
C ILE A 160 17.32 -1.64 0.46
N ALA A 161 16.21 -1.88 -0.20
CA ALA A 161 15.93 -3.12 -0.91
C ALA A 161 16.97 -3.39 -2.02
N GLY A 162 17.40 -2.35 -2.74
CA GLY A 162 18.45 -2.45 -3.75
C GLY A 162 19.81 -2.86 -3.17
N ARG A 163 20.17 -2.35 -1.99
CA ARG A 163 21.41 -2.75 -1.30
C ARG A 163 21.35 -4.20 -0.82
N GLU A 164 20.26 -4.59 -0.18
CA GLU A 164 20.07 -5.96 0.31
C GLU A 164 20.11 -6.97 -0.84
N ALA A 165 19.46 -6.66 -1.98
CA ALA A 165 19.52 -7.50 -3.17
C ALA A 165 20.94 -7.62 -3.76
N ALA A 166 21.73 -6.55 -3.75
CA ALA A 166 23.10 -6.56 -4.21
C ALA A 166 24.02 -7.38 -3.28
N GLU A 167 23.84 -7.27 -1.96
CA GLU A 167 24.58 -8.06 -0.96
C GLU A 167 24.25 -9.55 -1.09
N ASP A 168 22.97 -9.91 -1.27
CA ASP A 168 22.52 -11.30 -1.49
C ASP A 168 23.08 -11.90 -2.79
N ALA A 169 23.12 -11.10 -3.87
CA ALA A 169 23.70 -11.52 -5.14
C ALA A 169 25.20 -11.79 -5.01
N ALA A 170 25.95 -10.89 -4.36
CA ALA A 170 27.37 -11.04 -4.11
C ALA A 170 27.68 -12.26 -3.20
N ALA A 171 26.85 -12.51 -2.20
CA ALA A 171 26.98 -13.68 -1.33
C ALA A 171 26.74 -15.00 -2.07
N LYS A 172 25.80 -15.03 -3.01
CA LYS A 172 25.53 -16.21 -3.85
C LYS A 172 26.70 -16.48 -4.83
N GLU A 173 27.24 -15.43 -5.46
CA GLU A 173 28.37 -15.55 -6.37
C GLU A 173 29.65 -16.05 -5.64
N ALA A 174 29.87 -15.60 -4.41
CA ALA A 174 30.97 -16.07 -3.57
C ALA A 174 30.79 -17.52 -3.05
N ALA A 175 29.58 -18.03 -3.04
CA ALA A 175 29.24 -19.38 -2.58
C ALA A 175 29.27 -20.45 -3.70
N GLU A 176 29.32 -20.06 -4.97
CA GLU A 176 29.49 -21.02 -6.07
C GLU A 176 30.94 -21.54 -6.07
N PRO A 177 31.18 -22.87 -5.92
CA PRO A 177 32.53 -23.42 -5.97
C PRO A 177 33.06 -23.28 -7.39
N GLU A 178 34.27 -22.74 -7.50
CA GLU A 178 35.03 -22.71 -8.76
C GLU A 178 35.00 -24.11 -9.40
N GLY A 179 34.52 -24.16 -10.63
CA GLY A 179 34.33 -25.40 -11.37
C GLY A 179 35.58 -26.26 -11.34
N VAL A 180 35.42 -27.50 -10.88
CA VAL A 180 36.41 -28.56 -11.01
C VAL A 180 36.68 -28.72 -12.51
N ALA A 181 37.84 -28.26 -12.94
CA ALA A 181 38.36 -28.53 -14.28
C ALA A 181 38.48 -30.04 -14.43
N ASP A 182 37.62 -30.64 -15.22
CA ASP A 182 37.76 -32.02 -15.69
C ASP A 182 39.13 -32.13 -16.41
N GLN A 183 40.10 -32.76 -15.75
CA GLN A 183 41.26 -33.27 -16.40
C GLN A 183 40.85 -34.48 -17.23
N GLU A 184 40.71 -34.27 -18.54
CA GLU A 184 40.71 -35.36 -19.51
C GLU A 184 42.01 -36.12 -19.37
N GLY A 185 41.96 -37.27 -18.71
CA GLY A 185 42.99 -38.28 -18.68
C GLY A 185 43.00 -39.06 -20.00
N ASP A 186 43.92 -38.68 -20.84
CA ASP A 186 44.40 -39.45 -21.99
C ASP A 186 44.82 -40.84 -21.53
N CYS A 187 44.21 -41.90 -22.04
CA CYS A 187 44.69 -43.27 -21.98
C CYS A 187 44.66 -43.88 -23.37
N ALA A 188 45.87 -43.89 -23.98
CA ALA A 188 46.21 -44.58 -25.22
C ALA A 188 45.95 -46.07 -25.17
N ASP A 189 45.41 -46.56 -26.27
CA ASP A 189 45.81 -47.68 -27.13
C ASP A 189 46.47 -48.90 -26.49
N THR A 190 45.84 -50.08 -26.61
CA THR A 190 46.52 -51.34 -27.00
C THR A 190 45.56 -52.23 -27.74
N ALA A 191 45.97 -52.50 -28.98
CA ALA A 191 45.45 -53.52 -29.86
C ALA A 191 45.78 -54.94 -29.36
N SER A 192 44.92 -55.88 -29.69
CA SER A 192 45.28 -57.26 -30.16
C SER A 192 43.98 -58.08 -30.31
N THR A 193 43.60 -58.33 -31.50
CA THR A 193 43.70 -59.55 -32.31
C THR A 193 43.04 -60.83 -31.73
N GLU A 194 42.27 -61.39 -32.64
CA GLU A 194 42.04 -62.81 -32.98
C GLU A 194 40.88 -63.58 -32.34
N ASN A 195 40.10 -63.99 -33.23
CA ASN A 195 39.68 -65.30 -33.71
C ASN A 195 38.33 -65.84 -33.15
N GLU A 196 37.45 -66.08 -34.01
CA GLU A 196 37.07 -67.27 -34.86
C GLU A 196 36.03 -68.18 -34.19
N GLU A 197 35.02 -68.48 -35.00
CA GLU A 197 34.17 -69.69 -35.11
C GLU A 197 33.16 -70.09 -33.98
N ALA A 198 31.92 -70.02 -34.31
CA ALA A 198 31.02 -71.13 -34.75
C ALA A 198 29.59 -70.62 -34.93
#